data_de5ef64779e8932fdbcdf6ee0e22ad21
#
_entry.id   de5ef64779e8932fdbcdf6ee0e22ad21
#
_cell.length_a   1.000
_cell.length_b   1.000
_cell.length_c   1.000
_cell.angle_alpha   90.00
_cell.angle_beta   90.00
_cell.angle_gamma   90.00
#
_symmetry.space_group_name_H-M   'P 1'
#
loop_
_entity.id
_entity.type
_entity.pdbx_description
1 polymer ?
#
loop_
_entity_poly.entity_id
_entity_poly.type
_entity_poly.pdbx_seq_one_letter_code
_entity_poly.pdbx_strand_id
1 'polypeptide(L)'
;MCFTPGMWNASWPGLQDAGSQREYENLRAVYERMLERGPERFQVKPSGVPDMSGLYELLPNFTDVLDDVKRHVALAQDSSDGLEVTPMLLLGPPGIGKTHFARHLAELLGTGMNLLPMSSMTAGWLLSGSSAQWKGARPGKVFEALVEGEYANPVIVVDEIDKASSDAQYDPLGALYSLLEYDTAQSFTDEFAEVAIDASQVIWITTANDTRGIPDP
;
A
#
# COMPACT_ATOMS: atom_id res chain seq x y z
N MET A 1 2.54 -15.08 -1.40
CA MET A 1 1.22 -15.39 -0.78
C MET A 1 0.81 -14.19 0.05
N CYS A 2 -0.38 -13.63 -0.14
CA CYS A 2 -0.82 -12.49 0.65
C CYS A 2 -1.20 -12.82 2.10
N PHE A 3 -1.58 -14.05 2.40
CA PHE A 3 -1.91 -14.51 3.74
C PHE A 3 -1.82 -16.04 3.87
N THR A 4 -1.71 -16.57 5.10
CA THR A 4 -1.48 -17.99 5.34
C THR A 4 -2.81 -18.75 5.45
N PRO A 5 -3.11 -19.75 4.61
CA PRO A 5 -4.41 -20.45 4.59
C PRO A 5 -4.70 -21.34 5.81
N GLY A 6 -3.70 -21.61 6.65
CA GLY A 6 -3.80 -22.63 7.72
C GLY A 6 -4.60 -22.23 8.97
N MET A 7 -5.04 -20.97 9.11
CA MET A 7 -5.75 -20.49 10.30
C MET A 7 -7.28 -20.60 10.22
N TRP A 8 -7.81 -21.23 9.17
CA TRP A 8 -9.22 -21.08 8.74
C TRP A 8 -10.20 -22.15 9.25
N ASN A 9 -9.79 -23.02 10.18
CA ASN A 9 -10.58 -24.22 10.45
C ASN A 9 -11.52 -24.22 11.65
N ALA A 10 -11.67 -23.15 12.45
CA ALA A 10 -12.64 -23.23 13.56
C ALA A 10 -13.21 -21.90 14.10
N SER A 11 -12.51 -20.79 14.03
CA SER A 11 -13.03 -19.50 14.48
C SER A 11 -12.34 -18.36 13.74
N TRP A 12 -13.12 -17.55 13.06
CA TRP A 12 -12.64 -16.33 12.44
C TRP A 12 -12.09 -15.39 13.51
N PRO A 13 -10.84 -14.91 13.41
CA PRO A 13 -10.35 -13.91 14.35
C PRO A 13 -11.29 -12.70 14.35
N GLY A 14 -11.46 -12.04 15.46
CA GLY A 14 -12.26 -10.81 15.57
C GLY A 14 -13.78 -10.95 15.51
N LEU A 15 -14.36 -12.08 15.01
CA LEU A 15 -15.83 -12.19 14.94
C LEU A 15 -16.50 -12.21 16.33
N GLN A 16 -15.81 -12.69 17.35
CA GLN A 16 -16.33 -12.72 18.73
C GLN A 16 -16.27 -11.34 19.39
N ASP A 17 -15.41 -10.47 18.88
CA ASP A 17 -15.13 -9.13 19.42
C ASP A 17 -15.87 -8.02 18.66
N ALA A 18 -16.67 -8.36 17.64
CA ALA A 18 -17.45 -7.38 16.88
C ALA A 18 -18.43 -6.63 17.79
N GLY A 19 -18.36 -5.29 17.75
CA GLY A 19 -19.12 -4.43 18.67
C GLY A 19 -20.63 -4.41 18.43
N SER A 20 -21.11 -4.88 17.28
CA SER A 20 -22.53 -5.00 16.97
C SER A 20 -22.78 -6.03 15.87
N GLN A 21 -24.06 -6.38 15.67
CA GLN A 21 -24.48 -7.29 14.60
C GLN A 21 -24.04 -6.81 13.21
N ARG A 22 -24.01 -5.51 12.97
CA ARG A 22 -23.60 -4.92 11.70
C ARG A 22 -22.11 -5.09 11.45
N GLU A 23 -21.27 -4.83 12.45
CA GLU A 23 -19.83 -5.01 12.38
C GLU A 23 -19.49 -6.50 12.20
N TYR A 24 -20.22 -7.41 12.88
CA TYR A 24 -20.11 -8.85 12.67
C TYR A 24 -20.39 -9.25 11.21
N GLU A 25 -21.48 -8.74 10.61
CA GLU A 25 -21.83 -9.02 9.23
C GLU A 25 -20.82 -8.45 8.24
N ASN A 26 -20.31 -7.24 8.51
CA ASN A 26 -19.26 -6.63 7.68
C ASN A 26 -17.97 -7.44 7.73
N LEU A 27 -17.52 -7.83 8.91
CA LEU A 27 -16.29 -8.63 9.09
C LEU A 27 -16.44 -10.01 8.45
N ARG A 28 -17.59 -10.65 8.63
CA ARG A 28 -17.90 -11.93 7.97
C ARG A 28 -17.84 -11.81 6.44
N ALA A 29 -18.40 -10.74 5.88
CA ALA A 29 -18.37 -10.51 4.43
C ALA A 29 -16.93 -10.29 3.92
N VAL A 30 -16.05 -9.67 4.72
CA VAL A 30 -14.62 -9.55 4.39
C VAL A 30 -13.97 -10.94 4.32
N TYR A 31 -14.19 -11.79 5.32
CA TYR A 31 -13.64 -13.14 5.33
C TYR A 31 -14.18 -14.01 4.18
N GLU A 32 -15.47 -13.93 3.87
CA GLU A 32 -16.06 -14.64 2.73
C GLU A 32 -15.38 -14.23 1.42
N ARG A 33 -15.13 -12.93 1.20
CA ARG A 33 -14.37 -12.44 0.03
C ARG A 33 -12.93 -12.92 0.01
N MET A 34 -12.26 -12.97 1.16
CA MET A 34 -10.89 -13.51 1.24
C MET A 34 -10.84 -14.98 0.82
N LEU A 35 -11.83 -15.79 1.25
CA LEU A 35 -11.92 -17.19 0.86
C LEU A 35 -12.20 -17.36 -0.65
N GLU A 36 -13.11 -16.56 -1.18
CA GLU A 36 -13.47 -16.58 -2.59
C GLU A 36 -12.25 -16.27 -3.49
N ARG A 37 -11.46 -15.25 -3.09
CA ARG A 37 -10.29 -14.80 -3.86
C ARG A 37 -9.03 -15.64 -3.63
N GLY A 38 -8.99 -16.38 -2.54
CA GLY A 38 -7.82 -17.16 -2.14
C GLY A 38 -6.64 -16.29 -1.67
N PRO A 39 -5.55 -16.95 -1.23
CA PRO A 39 -4.39 -16.28 -0.61
C PRO A 39 -3.34 -15.75 -1.59
N GLU A 40 -3.48 -16.03 -2.87
CA GLU A 40 -2.46 -15.71 -3.86
C GLU A 40 -2.83 -14.47 -4.68
N ARG A 41 -1.82 -13.66 -5.00
CA ARG A 41 -1.93 -12.51 -5.90
C ARG A 41 -0.83 -12.56 -6.95
N PHE A 42 -1.09 -11.99 -8.11
CA PHE A 42 -0.09 -11.88 -9.15
C PHE A 42 1.02 -10.92 -8.72
N GLN A 43 2.26 -11.39 -8.78
CA GLN A 43 3.41 -10.52 -8.63
C GLN A 43 3.88 -10.11 -10.02
N VAL A 44 3.77 -8.83 -10.32
CA VAL A 44 4.25 -8.30 -11.60
C VAL A 44 5.76 -8.15 -11.53
N LYS A 45 6.41 -8.72 -12.54
CA LYS A 45 7.84 -8.56 -12.79
C LYS A 45 8.04 -8.42 -14.29
N PRO A 46 8.45 -7.22 -14.77
CA PRO A 46 8.70 -7.03 -16.19
C PRO A 46 9.74 -8.04 -16.71
N SER A 47 9.50 -8.61 -17.89
CA SER A 47 10.41 -9.61 -18.50
C SER A 47 11.70 -9.00 -19.08
N GLY A 48 11.83 -7.68 -19.03
CA GLY A 48 12.98 -6.89 -19.47
C GLY A 48 12.82 -5.47 -18.99
N VAL A 49 13.85 -4.65 -19.13
CA VAL A 49 13.74 -3.22 -18.88
C VAL A 49 12.81 -2.61 -19.94
N PRO A 50 11.62 -2.09 -19.55
CA PRO A 50 10.70 -1.52 -20.52
C PRO A 50 11.29 -0.28 -21.21
N ASP A 51 10.80 0.04 -22.39
CA ASP A 51 11.16 1.30 -23.03
C ASP A 51 10.52 2.46 -22.26
N MET A 52 11.38 3.29 -21.68
CA MET A 52 10.99 4.44 -20.86
C MET A 52 11.17 5.77 -21.59
N SER A 53 11.57 5.76 -22.88
CA SER A 53 11.85 6.99 -23.65
C SER A 53 10.70 7.98 -23.62
N GLY A 54 9.46 7.53 -23.83
CA GLY A 54 8.27 8.36 -23.75
C GLY A 54 8.02 8.97 -22.36
N LEU A 55 8.41 8.28 -21.29
CA LEU A 55 8.29 8.81 -19.92
C LEU A 55 9.33 9.90 -19.64
N TYR A 56 10.54 9.76 -20.12
CA TYR A 56 11.56 10.80 -19.98
C TYR A 56 11.15 12.10 -20.70
N GLU A 57 10.49 11.98 -21.85
CA GLU A 57 9.97 13.14 -22.58
C GLU A 57 8.75 13.77 -21.88
N LEU A 58 7.84 12.93 -21.35
CA LEU A 58 6.62 13.38 -20.70
C LEU A 58 6.87 13.97 -19.31
N LEU A 59 7.84 13.43 -18.58
CA LEU A 59 8.12 13.70 -17.17
C LEU A 59 9.59 14.09 -16.94
N PRO A 60 10.10 15.13 -17.59
CA PRO A 60 11.52 15.49 -17.57
C PRO A 60 12.05 15.86 -16.17
N ASN A 61 11.17 16.28 -15.26
CA ASN A 61 11.52 16.59 -13.85
C ASN A 61 11.68 15.34 -12.99
N PHE A 62 11.37 14.14 -13.49
CA PHE A 62 11.48 12.88 -12.79
C PHE A 62 12.56 11.97 -13.36
N THR A 63 13.50 12.52 -14.14
CA THR A 63 14.57 11.76 -14.80
C THR A 63 15.35 10.90 -13.80
N ASP A 64 15.79 11.47 -12.68
CA ASP A 64 16.56 10.75 -11.66
C ASP A 64 15.77 9.59 -11.04
N VAL A 65 14.46 9.81 -10.81
CA VAL A 65 13.57 8.78 -10.27
C VAL A 65 13.32 7.67 -11.30
N LEU A 66 13.14 8.04 -12.58
CA LEU A 66 13.01 7.08 -13.67
C LEU A 66 14.28 6.25 -13.85
N ASP A 67 15.46 6.84 -13.72
CA ASP A 67 16.74 6.13 -13.75
C ASP A 67 16.88 5.16 -12.58
N ASP A 68 16.37 5.52 -11.41
CA ASP A 68 16.37 4.65 -10.24
C ASP A 68 15.43 3.46 -10.43
N VAL A 69 14.20 3.70 -10.85
CA VAL A 69 13.25 2.62 -11.21
C VAL A 69 13.84 1.69 -12.26
N LYS A 70 14.48 2.25 -13.30
CA LYS A 70 15.14 1.46 -14.35
C LYS A 70 16.21 0.54 -13.79
N ARG A 71 16.99 1.00 -12.79
CA ARG A 71 18.00 0.17 -12.10
C ARG A 71 17.34 -0.97 -11.33
N HIS A 72 16.27 -0.70 -10.55
CA HIS A 72 15.53 -1.74 -9.83
C HIS A 72 14.97 -2.79 -10.77
N VAL A 73 14.36 -2.38 -11.88
CA VAL A 73 13.85 -3.32 -12.90
C VAL A 73 14.99 -4.13 -13.52
N ALA A 74 16.14 -3.51 -13.83
CA ALA A 74 17.29 -4.21 -14.40
C ALA A 74 17.86 -5.25 -13.40
N LEU A 75 18.00 -4.89 -12.13
CA LEU A 75 18.47 -5.80 -11.08
C LEU A 75 17.53 -7.00 -10.88
N ALA A 76 16.22 -6.76 -10.96
CA ALA A 76 15.23 -7.81 -10.81
C ALA A 76 15.30 -8.86 -11.97
N GLN A 77 15.85 -8.53 -13.15
CA GLN A 77 15.90 -9.47 -14.28
C GLN A 77 16.72 -10.72 -13.98
N ASP A 78 17.83 -10.56 -13.29
CA ASP A 78 18.78 -11.63 -12.99
C ASP A 78 18.46 -12.38 -11.67
N SER A 79 17.45 -11.90 -10.92
CA SER A 79 17.01 -12.52 -9.67
C SER A 79 15.83 -13.47 -9.89
N SER A 80 15.70 -14.49 -9.03
CA SER A 80 14.47 -15.29 -8.88
C SER A 80 13.38 -14.54 -8.11
N ASP A 81 13.77 -13.49 -7.38
CA ASP A 81 12.88 -12.72 -6.52
C ASP A 81 12.00 -11.76 -7.34
N GLY A 82 11.00 -11.21 -6.69
CA GLY A 82 10.12 -10.21 -7.28
C GLY A 82 10.82 -8.88 -7.60
N LEU A 83 10.07 -7.97 -8.21
CA LEU A 83 10.51 -6.59 -8.37
C LEU A 83 10.42 -5.88 -7.01
N GLU A 84 11.56 -5.58 -6.43
CA GLU A 84 11.69 -4.76 -5.23
C GLU A 84 12.08 -3.34 -5.63
N VAL A 85 11.29 -2.38 -5.19
CA VAL A 85 11.54 -0.95 -5.42
C VAL A 85 11.59 -0.25 -4.08
N THR A 86 12.69 0.43 -3.80
CA THR A 86 12.82 1.23 -2.57
C THR A 86 11.70 2.26 -2.46
N PRO A 87 11.07 2.44 -1.27
CA PRO A 87 10.07 3.48 -1.08
C PRO A 87 10.57 4.86 -1.50
N MET A 88 9.76 5.58 -2.26
CA MET A 88 10.13 6.86 -2.87
C MET A 88 9.36 8.02 -2.23
N LEU A 89 10.07 9.11 -1.90
CA LEU A 89 9.46 10.39 -1.56
C LEU A 89 9.65 11.39 -2.71
N LEU A 90 8.55 11.78 -3.35
CA LEU A 90 8.53 12.82 -4.38
C LEU A 90 8.25 14.18 -3.74
N LEU A 91 9.30 14.97 -3.56
CA LEU A 91 9.24 16.30 -2.97
C LEU A 91 9.22 17.39 -4.04
N GLY A 92 8.35 18.36 -3.88
CA GLY A 92 8.31 19.54 -4.76
C GLY A 92 6.95 20.23 -4.78
N PRO A 93 6.86 21.42 -5.41
CA PRO A 93 5.64 22.24 -5.37
C PRO A 93 4.43 21.52 -5.97
N PRO A 94 3.20 21.93 -5.61
CA PRO A 94 1.99 21.38 -6.23
C PRO A 94 1.99 21.61 -7.75
N GLY A 95 1.38 20.67 -8.46
CA GLY A 95 1.20 20.78 -9.91
C GLY A 95 2.37 20.30 -10.79
N ILE A 96 3.51 19.87 -10.20
CA ILE A 96 4.67 19.37 -11.00
C ILE A 96 4.47 17.94 -11.54
N GLY A 97 3.35 17.27 -11.22
CA GLY A 97 3.02 15.97 -11.80
C GLY A 97 3.37 14.76 -10.94
N LYS A 98 3.58 14.90 -9.62
CA LYS A 98 3.94 13.78 -8.71
C LYS A 98 2.98 12.59 -8.81
N THR A 99 1.69 12.84 -8.66
CA THR A 99 0.64 11.80 -8.76
C THR A 99 0.49 11.26 -10.19
N HIS A 100 0.76 12.11 -11.19
CA HIS A 100 0.78 11.71 -12.59
C HIS A 100 1.94 10.75 -12.89
N PHE A 101 3.14 11.05 -12.37
CA PHE A 101 4.30 10.15 -12.40
C PHE A 101 3.95 8.76 -11.84
N ALA A 102 3.35 8.70 -10.65
CA ALA A 102 3.00 7.43 -10.01
C ALA A 102 2.05 6.58 -10.86
N ARG A 103 1.09 7.23 -11.54
CA ARG A 103 0.16 6.54 -12.45
C ARG A 103 0.90 5.93 -13.63
N HIS A 104 1.74 6.69 -14.29
CA HIS A 104 2.52 6.18 -15.44
C HIS A 104 3.53 5.11 -15.02
N LEU A 105 4.06 5.20 -13.79
CA LEU A 105 4.91 4.14 -13.28
C LEU A 105 4.13 2.82 -13.10
N ALA A 106 2.93 2.86 -12.53
CA ALA A 106 2.09 1.68 -12.38
C ALA A 106 1.71 1.08 -13.76
N GLU A 107 1.37 1.92 -14.73
CA GLU A 107 1.10 1.52 -16.12
C GLU A 107 2.33 0.88 -16.77
N LEU A 108 3.52 1.50 -16.62
CA LEU A 108 4.78 0.97 -17.14
C LEU A 108 5.12 -0.40 -16.58
N LEU A 109 4.94 -0.57 -15.27
CA LEU A 109 5.19 -1.83 -14.57
C LEU A 109 4.09 -2.88 -14.85
N GLY A 110 2.92 -2.48 -15.30
CA GLY A 110 1.78 -3.36 -15.55
C GLY A 110 1.06 -3.80 -14.27
N THR A 111 1.10 -2.98 -13.21
CA THR A 111 0.46 -3.27 -11.92
C THR A 111 -0.67 -2.28 -11.61
N GLY A 112 -1.42 -2.56 -10.53
CA GLY A 112 -2.47 -1.67 -10.03
C GLY A 112 -1.91 -0.43 -9.31
N MET A 113 -2.73 0.64 -9.24
CA MET A 113 -2.41 1.83 -8.47
C MET A 113 -3.54 2.18 -7.50
N ASN A 114 -3.17 2.52 -6.26
CA ASN A 114 -4.07 3.00 -5.22
C ASN A 114 -3.59 4.36 -4.71
N LEU A 115 -4.47 5.35 -4.71
CA LEU A 115 -4.17 6.71 -4.24
C LEU A 115 -4.78 6.94 -2.85
N LEU A 116 -3.95 7.34 -1.91
CA LEU A 116 -4.31 7.61 -0.52
C LEU A 116 -4.01 9.08 -0.19
N PRO A 117 -5.00 9.99 -0.34
CA PRO A 117 -4.77 11.41 -0.06
C PRO A 117 -4.77 11.68 1.45
N MET A 118 -3.62 12.07 2.00
CA MET A 118 -3.47 12.36 3.44
C MET A 118 -4.26 13.58 3.88
N SER A 119 -4.47 14.54 3.01
CA SER A 119 -5.31 15.72 3.28
C SER A 119 -6.76 15.39 3.64
N SER A 120 -7.26 14.22 3.21
CA SER A 120 -8.59 13.72 3.56
C SER A 120 -8.57 12.64 4.65
N MET A 121 -7.39 12.23 5.10
CA MET A 121 -7.21 11.23 6.14
C MET A 121 -7.18 11.90 7.52
N THR A 122 -8.18 11.61 8.32
CA THR A 122 -8.28 12.13 9.70
C THR A 122 -7.67 11.19 10.73
N ALA A 123 -7.27 9.98 10.33
CA ALA A 123 -6.76 8.98 11.28
C ALA A 123 -5.92 7.86 10.61
N GLY A 124 -4.90 7.36 11.30
CA GLY A 124 -4.01 6.28 10.86
C GLY A 124 -4.72 4.97 10.56
N TRP A 125 -5.85 4.69 11.21
CA TRP A 125 -6.68 3.51 10.94
C TRP A 125 -7.20 3.42 9.49
N LEU A 126 -7.10 4.48 8.69
CA LEU A 126 -7.40 4.40 7.25
C LEU A 126 -6.35 3.56 6.48
N LEU A 127 -5.11 3.48 6.98
CA LEU A 127 -4.09 2.60 6.42
C LEU A 127 -4.22 1.17 6.95
N SER A 128 -4.31 1.02 8.29
CA SER A 128 -4.24 -0.25 8.99
C SER A 128 -5.59 -0.86 9.36
N GLY A 129 -6.70 -0.21 9.05
CA GLY A 129 -8.02 -0.62 9.51
C GLY A 129 -8.36 -0.08 10.89
N SER A 130 -9.61 -0.24 11.29
CA SER A 130 -10.11 0.11 12.63
C SER A 130 -10.72 -1.11 13.29
N SER A 131 -10.41 -1.34 14.58
CA SER A 131 -10.91 -2.49 15.32
C SER A 131 -12.42 -2.71 15.12
N ALA A 132 -12.81 -3.95 14.85
CA ALA A 132 -14.20 -4.36 14.61
C ALA A 132 -15.15 -4.09 15.80
N GLN A 133 -14.59 -3.78 16.97
CA GLN A 133 -15.36 -3.38 18.15
C GLN A 133 -15.97 -1.97 18.01
N TRP A 134 -15.46 -1.15 17.11
CA TRP A 134 -15.89 0.24 16.97
C TRP A 134 -17.01 0.36 15.92
N LYS A 135 -17.96 1.22 16.22
CA LYS A 135 -19.05 1.51 15.29
C LYS A 135 -18.52 2.13 14.00
N GLY A 136 -18.85 1.52 12.87
CA GLY A 136 -18.39 1.99 11.57
C GLY A 136 -16.98 1.51 11.19
N ALA A 137 -16.46 0.52 11.92
CA ALA A 137 -15.20 -0.11 11.62
C ALA A 137 -15.15 -0.67 10.19
N ARG A 138 -13.97 -0.62 9.60
CA ARG A 138 -13.71 -1.09 8.23
C ARG A 138 -12.25 -1.46 8.05
N PRO A 139 -11.93 -2.31 7.06
CA PRO A 139 -10.55 -2.62 6.70
C PRO A 139 -9.77 -1.37 6.30
N GLY A 140 -8.47 -1.44 6.47
CA GLY A 140 -7.55 -0.42 5.99
C GLY A 140 -7.36 -0.48 4.47
N LYS A 141 -6.89 0.62 3.91
CA LYS A 141 -6.69 0.75 2.47
C LYS A 141 -5.60 -0.18 1.92
N VAL A 142 -4.60 -0.51 2.74
CA VAL A 142 -3.56 -1.48 2.37
C VAL A 142 -4.18 -2.88 2.24
N PHE A 143 -5.02 -3.26 3.20
CA PHE A 143 -5.75 -4.52 3.14
C PHE A 143 -6.66 -4.57 1.89
N GLU A 144 -7.45 -3.53 1.63
CA GLU A 144 -8.31 -3.46 0.44
C GLU A 144 -7.47 -3.62 -0.84
N ALA A 145 -6.34 -2.93 -0.95
CA ALA A 145 -5.47 -2.99 -2.13
C ALA A 145 -4.91 -4.40 -2.39
N LEU A 146 -4.54 -5.12 -1.34
CA LEU A 146 -3.92 -6.44 -1.44
C LEU A 146 -4.94 -7.59 -1.48
N VAL A 147 -6.02 -7.50 -0.71
CA VAL A 147 -7.01 -8.57 -0.63
C VAL A 147 -8.06 -8.46 -1.72
N GLU A 148 -8.53 -7.26 -2.05
CA GLU A 148 -9.51 -7.03 -3.11
C GLU A 148 -8.85 -6.79 -4.48
N GLY A 149 -7.56 -6.42 -4.50
CA GLY A 149 -6.76 -6.25 -5.71
C GLY A 149 -6.34 -7.57 -6.35
N GLU A 150 -5.74 -7.48 -7.53
CA GLU A 150 -5.22 -8.63 -8.30
C GLU A 150 -3.71 -8.84 -8.09
N TYR A 151 -3.00 -7.80 -7.63
CA TYR A 151 -1.54 -7.77 -7.59
C TYR A 151 -1.00 -7.83 -6.15
N ALA A 152 0.13 -8.53 -5.97
CA ALA A 152 0.89 -8.55 -4.71
C ALA A 152 1.76 -7.28 -4.56
N ASN A 153 2.14 -6.66 -5.67
CA ASN A 153 3.00 -5.48 -5.73
C ASN A 153 2.32 -4.28 -6.42
N PRO A 154 1.14 -3.83 -5.95
CA PRO A 154 0.52 -2.62 -6.45
C PRO A 154 1.37 -1.40 -6.10
N VAL A 155 1.26 -0.34 -6.88
CA VAL A 155 1.75 0.99 -6.50
C VAL A 155 0.75 1.61 -5.54
N ILE A 156 1.17 1.89 -4.31
CA ILE A 156 0.37 2.66 -3.35
C ILE A 156 0.99 4.06 -3.20
N VAL A 157 0.18 5.06 -3.50
CA VAL A 157 0.58 6.46 -3.44
C VAL A 157 -0.01 7.10 -2.19
N VAL A 158 0.84 7.50 -1.26
CA VAL A 158 0.47 8.32 -0.10
C VAL A 158 0.66 9.78 -0.49
N ASP A 159 -0.43 10.43 -0.86
CA ASP A 159 -0.40 11.77 -1.45
C ASP A 159 -0.49 12.86 -0.38
N GLU A 160 0.35 13.89 -0.49
CA GLU A 160 0.43 15.03 0.43
C GLU A 160 0.71 14.63 1.89
N ILE A 161 1.78 13.83 2.12
CA ILE A 161 2.17 13.37 3.47
C ILE A 161 2.45 14.55 4.44
N ASP A 162 2.87 15.71 3.89
CA ASP A 162 3.05 16.96 4.63
C ASP A 162 1.74 17.56 5.18
N LYS A 163 0.58 17.03 4.75
CA LYS A 163 -0.75 17.40 5.25
C LYS A 163 -1.29 16.42 6.29
N ALA A 164 -0.53 15.39 6.64
CA ALA A 164 -0.94 14.44 7.67
C ALA A 164 -1.22 15.16 8.99
N SER A 165 -2.27 14.73 9.70
CA SER A 165 -2.59 15.29 11.00
C SER A 165 -1.45 15.02 12.00
N SER A 166 -1.00 16.04 12.71
CA SER A 166 -0.03 15.91 13.79
C SER A 166 -0.67 15.51 15.14
N ASP A 167 -1.93 15.12 15.15
CA ASP A 167 -2.60 14.65 16.37
C ASP A 167 -2.05 13.28 16.75
N ALA A 168 -1.24 13.21 17.80
CA ALA A 168 -0.56 12.01 18.26
C ALA A 168 -1.51 10.85 18.63
N GLN A 169 -2.80 11.13 18.85
CA GLN A 169 -3.77 10.07 19.16
C GLN A 169 -4.16 9.25 17.91
N TYR A 170 -3.98 9.81 16.71
CA TYR A 170 -4.41 9.23 15.45
C TYR A 170 -3.33 9.36 14.37
N ASP A 171 -2.06 9.22 14.76
CA ASP A 171 -0.93 9.41 13.86
C ASP A 171 -0.98 8.46 12.65
N PRO A 172 -1.29 8.96 11.45
CA PRO A 172 -1.31 8.12 10.25
C PRO A 172 0.08 7.67 9.81
N LEU A 173 1.14 8.34 10.27
CA LEU A 173 2.52 8.00 9.91
C LEU A 173 3.01 6.79 10.69
N GLY A 174 2.51 6.56 11.93
CA GLY A 174 2.87 5.39 12.72
C GLY A 174 2.59 4.08 12.02
N ALA A 175 1.42 3.96 11.36
CA ALA A 175 1.10 2.78 10.56
C ALA A 175 2.00 2.66 9.30
N LEU A 176 2.41 3.80 8.73
CA LEU A 176 3.24 3.82 7.53
C LEU A 176 4.66 3.30 7.81
N TYR A 177 5.26 3.60 8.96
CA TYR A 177 6.60 3.10 9.30
C TYR A 177 6.69 1.57 9.21
N SER A 178 5.74 0.85 9.81
CA SER A 178 5.72 -0.61 9.76
C SER A 178 5.49 -1.18 8.35
N LEU A 179 4.85 -0.42 7.47
CA LEU A 179 4.58 -0.81 6.10
C LEU A 179 5.75 -0.51 5.13
N LEU A 180 6.58 0.49 5.46
CA LEU A 180 7.75 0.85 4.67
C LEU A 180 8.98 -0.02 4.99
N GLU A 181 8.99 -0.69 6.14
CA GLU A 181 10.06 -1.59 6.53
C GLU A 181 9.75 -3.02 6.08
N TYR A 182 10.62 -3.62 5.28
CA TYR A 182 10.41 -4.91 4.63
C TYR A 182 10.03 -6.03 5.60
N ASP A 183 10.78 -6.18 6.70
CA ASP A 183 10.59 -7.29 7.65
C ASP A 183 9.24 -7.19 8.39
N THR A 184 8.83 -5.99 8.76
CA THR A 184 7.55 -5.76 9.44
C THR A 184 6.37 -5.85 8.47
N ALA A 185 6.56 -5.38 7.24
CA ALA A 185 5.54 -5.44 6.19
C ALA A 185 5.19 -6.88 5.76
N GLN A 186 6.10 -7.84 5.90
CA GLN A 186 5.82 -9.27 5.62
C GLN A 186 4.70 -9.86 6.50
N SER A 187 4.48 -9.29 7.66
CA SER A 187 3.48 -9.76 8.63
C SER A 187 2.53 -8.65 9.07
N PHE A 188 2.28 -7.69 8.17
CA PHE A 188 1.35 -6.61 8.44
C PHE A 188 -0.04 -7.15 8.80
N THR A 189 -0.60 -6.68 9.91
CA THR A 189 -1.92 -7.10 10.38
C THR A 189 -2.90 -5.94 10.29
N ASP A 190 -3.97 -6.13 9.54
CA ASP A 190 -5.08 -5.18 9.49
C ASP A 190 -5.89 -5.28 10.78
N GLU A 191 -6.17 -4.15 11.43
CA GLU A 191 -6.85 -4.09 12.74
C GLU A 191 -8.34 -4.47 12.66
N PHE A 192 -8.97 -4.38 11.49
CA PHE A 192 -10.34 -4.80 11.30
C PHE A 192 -10.45 -6.30 11.06
N ALA A 193 -9.65 -6.81 10.15
CA ALA A 193 -9.69 -8.22 9.76
C ALA A 193 -8.91 -9.12 10.71
N GLU A 194 -7.98 -8.58 11.51
CA GLU A 194 -7.08 -9.32 12.40
C GLU A 194 -6.35 -10.48 11.70
N VAL A 195 -6.03 -10.28 10.43
CA VAL A 195 -5.33 -11.26 9.59
C VAL A 195 -4.01 -10.66 9.13
N ALA A 196 -2.93 -11.43 9.32
CA ALA A 196 -1.63 -11.06 8.79
C ALA A 196 -1.62 -11.22 7.26
N ILE A 197 -1.19 -10.18 6.56
CA ILE A 197 -1.00 -10.15 5.11
C ILE A 197 0.43 -9.71 4.78
N ASP A 198 0.97 -10.22 3.69
CA ASP A 198 2.28 -9.82 3.20
C ASP A 198 2.15 -8.55 2.35
N ALA A 199 2.56 -7.42 2.93
CA ALA A 199 2.61 -6.11 2.27
C ALA A 199 4.03 -5.72 1.83
N SER A 200 5.03 -6.60 1.98
CA SER A 200 6.44 -6.29 1.71
C SER A 200 6.75 -6.01 0.25
N GLN A 201 5.87 -6.47 -0.66
CA GLN A 201 6.05 -6.30 -2.09
C GLN A 201 5.40 -5.02 -2.65
N VAL A 202 4.70 -4.27 -1.82
CA VAL A 202 4.03 -3.02 -2.23
C VAL A 202 5.07 -1.98 -2.69
N ILE A 203 4.83 -1.37 -3.84
CA ILE A 203 5.66 -0.27 -4.35
C ILE A 203 5.12 1.04 -3.77
N TRP A 204 5.88 1.60 -2.83
CA TRP A 204 5.47 2.81 -2.12
C TRP A 204 5.96 4.07 -2.79
N ILE A 205 5.04 5.00 -3.04
CA ILE A 205 5.35 6.37 -3.46
C ILE A 205 4.67 7.32 -2.48
N THR A 206 5.45 8.15 -1.81
CA THR A 206 4.92 9.24 -1.00
C THR A 206 5.12 10.55 -1.72
N THR A 207 4.20 11.49 -1.60
CA THR A 207 4.35 12.84 -2.14
C THR A 207 4.29 13.88 -1.03
N ALA A 208 5.07 14.94 -1.17
CA ALA A 208 5.02 16.10 -0.31
C ALA A 208 5.23 17.39 -1.11
N ASN A 209 4.63 18.46 -0.65
CA ASN A 209 4.87 19.77 -1.22
C ASN A 209 6.00 20.51 -0.49
N ASP A 210 6.19 20.20 0.80
CA ASP A 210 7.17 20.84 1.69
C ASP A 210 7.68 19.82 2.72
N THR A 211 8.90 20.00 3.18
CA THR A 211 9.51 19.14 4.22
C THR A 211 9.04 19.48 5.64
N ARG A 212 8.49 20.68 5.86
CA ARG A 212 8.13 21.18 7.20
C ARG A 212 7.04 20.37 7.91
N GLY A 213 6.23 19.65 7.17
CA GLY A 213 5.17 18.79 7.72
C GLY A 213 5.56 17.32 7.85
N ILE A 214 6.79 16.97 7.49
CA ILE A 214 7.31 15.60 7.58
C ILE A 214 8.16 15.52 8.86
N PRO A 215 7.84 14.60 9.80
CA PRO A 215 8.68 14.40 10.98
C PRO A 215 10.10 14.01 10.60
N ASP A 216 11.07 14.50 11.38
CA ASP A 216 12.43 13.99 11.29
C ASP A 216 12.47 12.53 11.76
N PRO A 217 13.31 11.68 11.14
CA PRO A 217 13.41 10.26 11.47
C PRO A 217 13.99 10.01 12.87
#